data_2138fb7c28a1414dd7e4c5d61037c78a
#
_entry.id   2138fb7c28a1414dd7e4c5d61037c78a
#
_cell.length_a   1.000
_cell.length_b   1.000
_cell.length_c   1.000
_cell.angle_alpha   90.00
_cell.angle_beta   90.00
_cell.angle_gamma   90.00
#
_symmetry.space_group_name_H-M   'P 1'
#
loop_
_entity.id
_entity.type
_entity.pdbx_description
1 polymer ?
#
loop_
_entity_poly.entity_id
_entity_poly.type
_entity_poly.pdbx_seq_one_letter_code
_entity_poly.pdbx_strand_id
1 'polypeptide(L)'
;TGDFATGLKLVTEIGRVAGAAGHHPDLTLRSGVVEVRLVTKEHWSLTDLDLSVAAQISDAARALDVQADPHHTRTWEFALDALDVDKVRTFWCAVLGYEMAGPSDIVDPDGLYPPVYVQQMAEMRTGRNRIHIDVGVPHDQAEARVAAALAAGGTLVSDKFAPMWWTLADPEGNEVDLATWIGRD
;
A
#
# COMPACT_ATOMS: atom_id res chain seq x y z
N THR A 1 -23.33 -4.52 -4.91
CA THR A 1 -24.43 -3.90 -4.10
C THR A 1 -25.47 -3.16 -4.97
N GLY A 2 -25.18 -2.88 -6.24
CA GLY A 2 -26.07 -2.19 -7.17
C GLY A 2 -26.16 -0.67 -6.93
N ASP A 3 -26.22 -0.21 -5.67
CA ASP A 3 -26.25 1.21 -5.31
C ASP A 3 -25.48 1.49 -4.01
N PHE A 4 -25.23 2.77 -3.76
CA PHE A 4 -24.46 3.22 -2.60
C PHE A 4 -25.21 3.01 -1.26
N ALA A 5 -26.54 3.14 -1.25
CA ALA A 5 -27.31 2.99 -0.01
C ALA A 5 -27.32 1.53 0.46
N THR A 6 -27.44 0.58 -0.46
CA THR A 6 -27.31 -0.85 -0.17
C THR A 6 -25.88 -1.19 0.30
N GLY A 7 -24.87 -0.58 -0.34
CA GLY A 7 -23.48 -0.70 0.12
C GLY A 7 -23.29 -0.21 1.54
N LEU A 8 -23.86 0.93 1.91
CA LEU A 8 -23.79 1.47 3.27
C LEU A 8 -24.46 0.55 4.31
N LYS A 9 -25.60 -0.06 3.96
CA LYS A 9 -26.23 -1.06 4.84
C LYS A 9 -25.31 -2.26 5.07
N LEU A 10 -24.69 -2.76 4.01
CA LEU A 10 -23.73 -3.87 4.11
C LEU A 10 -22.53 -3.50 4.98
N VAL A 11 -21.94 -2.32 4.80
CA VAL A 11 -20.83 -1.81 5.63
C VAL A 11 -21.23 -1.75 7.11
N THR A 12 -22.46 -1.32 7.41
CA THR A 12 -22.98 -1.27 8.78
C THR A 12 -23.05 -2.67 9.39
N GLU A 13 -23.55 -3.67 8.66
CA GLU A 13 -23.60 -5.06 9.15
C GLU A 13 -22.21 -5.68 9.28
N ILE A 14 -21.28 -5.37 8.37
CA ILE A 14 -19.88 -5.79 8.49
C ILE A 14 -19.26 -5.21 9.77
N GLY A 15 -19.50 -3.93 10.06
CA GLY A 15 -19.03 -3.28 11.29
C GLY A 15 -19.56 -3.99 12.56
N ARG A 16 -20.81 -4.42 12.56
CA ARG A 16 -21.41 -5.19 13.67
C ARG A 16 -20.73 -6.57 13.84
N VAL A 17 -20.52 -7.29 12.73
CA VAL A 17 -19.83 -8.59 12.73
C VAL A 17 -18.39 -8.44 13.19
N ALA A 18 -17.66 -7.49 12.64
CA ALA A 18 -16.27 -7.22 12.98
C ALA A 18 -16.09 -6.83 14.46
N GLY A 19 -16.98 -5.94 14.95
CA GLY A 19 -16.97 -5.54 16.35
C GLY A 19 -17.25 -6.70 17.32
N ALA A 20 -18.17 -7.61 16.98
CA ALA A 20 -18.46 -8.80 17.78
C ALA A 20 -17.29 -9.81 17.78
N ALA A 21 -16.55 -9.90 16.68
CA ALA A 21 -15.39 -10.79 16.55
C ALA A 21 -14.09 -10.18 17.09
N GLY A 22 -14.04 -8.87 17.34
CA GLY A 22 -12.80 -8.16 17.68
C GLY A 22 -11.77 -8.19 16.53
N HIS A 23 -12.24 -8.35 15.28
CA HIS A 23 -11.39 -8.46 14.11
C HIS A 23 -11.92 -7.59 12.96
N HIS A 24 -11.16 -6.58 12.59
CA HIS A 24 -11.64 -5.50 11.74
C HIS A 24 -11.07 -5.58 10.31
N PRO A 25 -11.93 -5.78 9.29
CA PRO A 25 -11.52 -5.71 7.90
C PRO A 25 -11.23 -4.28 7.45
N ASP A 26 -10.41 -4.13 6.43
CA ASP A 26 -10.36 -2.91 5.65
C ASP A 26 -11.55 -2.88 4.68
N LEU A 27 -12.23 -1.74 4.59
CA LEU A 27 -13.44 -1.59 3.80
C LEU A 27 -13.31 -0.42 2.82
N THR A 28 -13.64 -0.67 1.57
CA THR A 28 -13.81 0.39 0.58
C THR A 28 -15.25 0.38 0.04
N LEU A 29 -16.00 1.44 0.32
CA LEU A 29 -17.33 1.65 -0.23
C LEU A 29 -17.25 2.57 -1.44
N ARG A 30 -17.70 2.08 -2.59
CA ARG A 30 -17.84 2.86 -3.83
C ARG A 30 -19.27 2.74 -4.36
N SER A 31 -19.60 3.53 -5.40
CA SER A 31 -20.91 3.39 -6.05
C SER A 31 -21.08 1.96 -6.58
N GLY A 32 -22.05 1.24 -6.03
CA GLY A 32 -22.43 -0.11 -6.47
C GLY A 32 -21.53 -1.26 -5.97
N VAL A 33 -20.47 -1.01 -5.20
CA VAL A 33 -19.58 -2.07 -4.71
C VAL A 33 -19.06 -1.79 -3.29
N VAL A 34 -18.92 -2.85 -2.51
CA VAL A 34 -18.16 -2.87 -1.25
C VAL A 34 -17.03 -3.87 -1.42
N GLU A 35 -15.80 -3.38 -1.29
CA GLU A 35 -14.61 -4.22 -1.23
C GLU A 35 -14.27 -4.47 0.24
N VAL A 36 -13.99 -5.72 0.56
CA VAL A 36 -13.67 -6.17 1.91
C VAL A 36 -12.33 -6.89 1.87
N ARG A 37 -11.37 -6.42 2.63
CA ARG A 37 -10.08 -7.07 2.79
C ARG A 37 -9.91 -7.53 4.24
N LEU A 38 -9.64 -8.81 4.42
CA LEU A 38 -9.36 -9.42 5.70
C LEU A 38 -7.91 -9.86 5.76
N VAL A 39 -7.23 -9.51 6.82
CA VAL A 39 -5.86 -9.94 7.14
C VAL A 39 -5.63 -9.78 8.63
N THR A 40 -4.99 -10.76 9.23
CA THR A 40 -4.50 -10.64 10.61
C THR A 40 -3.19 -9.84 10.59
N LYS A 41 -3.27 -8.55 10.94
CA LYS A 41 -2.16 -7.57 10.79
C LYS A 41 -0.92 -7.93 11.61
N GLU A 42 -1.08 -8.62 12.75
CA GLU A 42 0.03 -9.06 13.59
C GLU A 42 0.99 -10.02 12.87
N HIS A 43 0.50 -10.69 11.84
CA HIS A 43 1.25 -11.68 11.08
C HIS A 43 1.29 -11.40 9.58
N TRP A 44 0.56 -10.40 9.10
CA TRP A 44 0.33 -10.11 7.68
C TRP A 44 -0.07 -11.36 6.88
N SER A 45 -0.91 -12.20 7.49
CA SER A 45 -1.34 -13.48 6.92
C SER A 45 -2.80 -13.78 7.26
N LEU A 46 -3.37 -14.75 6.56
CA LEU A 46 -4.70 -15.25 6.85
C LEU A 46 -4.67 -16.23 8.03
N THR A 47 -5.64 -16.09 8.92
CA THR A 47 -5.87 -16.98 10.06
C THR A 47 -7.30 -17.53 10.05
N ASP A 48 -7.62 -18.48 10.93
CA ASP A 48 -8.97 -18.99 11.09
C ASP A 48 -9.99 -17.89 11.49
N LEU A 49 -9.51 -16.83 12.13
CA LEU A 49 -10.35 -15.70 12.49
C LEU A 49 -10.82 -14.93 11.25
N ASP A 50 -9.91 -14.72 10.28
CA ASP A 50 -10.27 -14.10 8.98
C ASP A 50 -11.32 -14.92 8.24
N LEU A 51 -11.16 -16.25 8.22
CA LEU A 51 -12.11 -17.15 7.56
C LEU A 51 -13.47 -17.14 8.25
N SER A 52 -13.49 -17.12 9.59
CA SER A 52 -14.73 -17.04 10.38
C SER A 52 -15.48 -15.75 10.13
N VAL A 53 -14.77 -14.60 10.12
CA VAL A 53 -15.35 -13.29 9.88
C VAL A 53 -15.83 -13.18 8.41
N ALA A 54 -15.06 -13.68 7.45
CA ALA A 54 -15.47 -13.73 6.04
C ALA A 54 -16.78 -14.49 5.82
N ALA A 55 -16.97 -15.63 6.51
CA ALA A 55 -18.22 -16.40 6.48
C ALA A 55 -19.40 -15.58 7.00
N GLN A 56 -19.25 -14.91 8.15
CA GLN A 56 -20.29 -14.06 8.73
C GLN A 56 -20.63 -12.85 7.85
N ILE A 57 -19.63 -12.24 7.23
CA ILE A 57 -19.83 -11.15 6.25
C ILE A 57 -20.61 -11.65 5.03
N SER A 58 -20.31 -12.86 4.56
CA SER A 58 -21.03 -13.48 3.45
C SER A 58 -22.49 -13.76 3.81
N ASP A 59 -22.78 -14.14 5.05
CA ASP A 59 -24.16 -14.32 5.55
C ASP A 59 -24.89 -12.97 5.61
N ALA A 60 -24.25 -11.92 6.09
CA ALA A 60 -24.81 -10.57 6.11
C ALA A 60 -25.10 -10.04 4.72
N ALA A 61 -24.21 -10.27 3.75
CA ALA A 61 -24.43 -9.90 2.36
C ALA A 61 -25.64 -10.63 1.75
N ARG A 62 -25.77 -11.94 1.98
CA ARG A 62 -26.93 -12.73 1.54
C ARG A 62 -28.24 -12.24 2.14
N ALA A 63 -28.23 -11.86 3.42
CA ALA A 63 -29.43 -11.31 4.08
C ALA A 63 -29.90 -9.97 3.47
N LEU A 64 -29.01 -9.25 2.79
CA LEU A 64 -29.29 -8.01 2.06
C LEU A 64 -29.48 -8.21 0.55
N ASP A 65 -29.56 -9.48 0.09
CA ASP A 65 -29.59 -9.85 -1.34
C ASP A 65 -28.41 -9.29 -2.14
N VAL A 66 -27.25 -9.17 -1.50
CA VAL A 66 -25.99 -8.74 -2.13
C VAL A 66 -25.17 -9.98 -2.49
N GLN A 67 -24.80 -10.08 -3.77
CA GLN A 67 -23.98 -11.19 -4.26
C GLN A 67 -22.51 -10.84 -4.27
N ALA A 68 -21.67 -11.84 -3.97
CA ALA A 68 -20.22 -11.72 -4.12
C ALA A 68 -19.84 -11.72 -5.61
N ASP A 69 -18.84 -10.90 -5.94
CA ASP A 69 -18.26 -10.83 -7.28
C ASP A 69 -16.74 -11.03 -7.22
N PRO A 70 -16.28 -12.29 -7.13
CA PRO A 70 -14.86 -12.59 -7.03
C PRO A 70 -14.08 -12.26 -8.31
N HIS A 71 -14.74 -12.10 -9.44
CA HIS A 71 -14.08 -11.80 -10.72
C HIS A 71 -13.54 -10.37 -10.82
N HIS A 72 -14.03 -9.45 -9.97
CA HIS A 72 -13.52 -8.08 -9.89
C HIS A 72 -12.42 -7.88 -8.84
N THR A 73 -12.14 -8.91 -8.05
CA THR A 73 -11.06 -8.83 -7.05
C THR A 73 -9.70 -8.86 -7.76
N ARG A 74 -8.87 -7.83 -7.51
CA ARG A 74 -7.53 -7.70 -8.05
C ARG A 74 -6.57 -7.24 -6.96
N THR A 75 -5.42 -7.88 -6.90
CA THR A 75 -4.27 -7.41 -6.12
C THR A 75 -3.10 -7.19 -7.07
N TRP A 76 -2.24 -6.26 -6.73
CA TRP A 76 -1.01 -6.01 -7.45
C TRP A 76 0.06 -5.53 -6.46
N GLU A 77 1.29 -5.75 -6.79
CA GLU A 77 2.44 -5.36 -6.01
C GLU A 77 3.53 -4.82 -6.94
N PHE A 78 4.43 -4.03 -6.39
CA PHE A 78 5.68 -3.72 -7.09
C PHE A 78 6.74 -4.75 -6.70
N ALA A 79 7.50 -5.21 -7.68
CA ALA A 79 8.70 -5.99 -7.42
C ALA A 79 9.93 -5.16 -7.78
N LEU A 80 10.86 -5.04 -6.84
CA LEU A 80 12.16 -4.41 -7.02
C LEU A 80 13.25 -5.47 -6.93
N ASP A 81 14.07 -5.57 -7.96
CA ASP A 81 15.25 -6.42 -7.91
C ASP A 81 16.40 -5.69 -7.18
N ALA A 82 17.04 -6.35 -6.21
CA ALA A 82 18.09 -5.78 -5.39
C ALA A 82 19.25 -6.73 -5.13
N LEU A 83 20.47 -6.21 -5.06
CA LEU A 83 21.64 -6.92 -4.56
C LEU A 83 21.70 -6.93 -3.02
N ASP A 84 21.29 -5.82 -2.41
CA ASP A 84 21.21 -5.68 -0.96
C ASP A 84 19.76 -5.35 -0.57
N VAL A 85 18.97 -6.41 -0.38
CA VAL A 85 17.53 -6.33 -0.08
C VAL A 85 17.24 -5.43 1.12
N ASP A 86 18.04 -5.53 2.19
CA ASP A 86 17.78 -4.77 3.41
C ASP A 86 18.02 -3.27 3.25
N LYS A 87 19.06 -2.87 2.51
CA LYS A 87 19.30 -1.46 2.22
C LYS A 87 18.22 -0.86 1.34
N VAL A 88 17.82 -1.57 0.30
CA VAL A 88 16.77 -1.13 -0.61
C VAL A 88 15.44 -1.00 0.16
N ARG A 89 15.05 -2.01 0.94
CA ARG A 89 13.85 -1.94 1.79
C ARG A 89 13.88 -0.77 2.76
N THR A 90 15.02 -0.52 3.42
CA THR A 90 15.17 0.60 4.37
C THR A 90 14.91 1.93 3.70
N PHE A 91 15.47 2.15 2.51
CA PHE A 91 15.21 3.35 1.73
C PHE A 91 13.73 3.49 1.35
N TRP A 92 13.14 2.43 0.79
CA TRP A 92 11.76 2.49 0.32
C TRP A 92 10.74 2.61 1.46
N CYS A 93 11.01 2.03 2.64
CA CYS A 93 10.21 2.32 3.84
C CYS A 93 10.23 3.80 4.20
N ALA A 94 11.41 4.45 4.14
CA ALA A 94 11.54 5.86 4.45
C ALA A 94 10.82 6.77 3.42
N VAL A 95 10.90 6.42 2.13
CA VAL A 95 10.25 7.16 1.03
C VAL A 95 8.73 7.03 1.08
N LEU A 96 8.23 5.78 1.16
CA LEU A 96 6.81 5.49 1.07
C LEU A 96 6.07 5.71 2.42
N GLY A 97 6.78 5.69 3.53
CA GLY A 97 6.19 5.62 4.87
C GLY A 97 5.72 4.22 5.22
N TYR A 98 6.35 3.21 4.64
CA TYR A 98 6.01 1.80 4.80
C TYR A 98 6.75 1.16 5.97
N GLU A 99 6.32 -0.03 6.32
CA GLU A 99 6.92 -0.88 7.35
C GLU A 99 7.47 -2.16 6.75
N MET A 100 8.50 -2.72 7.40
CA MET A 100 9.06 -4.00 7.03
C MET A 100 8.06 -5.13 7.32
N ALA A 101 7.85 -6.03 6.35
CA ALA A 101 7.01 -7.21 6.50
C ALA A 101 7.77 -8.45 5.99
N GLY A 102 7.94 -9.45 6.87
CA GLY A 102 8.71 -10.63 6.52
C GLY A 102 10.15 -10.33 6.06
N PRO A 103 10.78 -11.23 5.31
CA PRO A 103 12.18 -11.10 4.90
C PRO A 103 12.39 -10.19 3.68
N SER A 104 11.35 -9.98 2.85
CA SER A 104 11.51 -9.34 1.53
C SER A 104 10.49 -8.25 1.23
N ASP A 105 9.41 -8.18 2.00
CA ASP A 105 8.31 -7.26 1.71
C ASP A 105 8.40 -5.99 2.55
N ILE A 106 7.82 -4.93 2.02
CA ILE A 106 7.43 -3.73 2.75
C ILE A 106 5.96 -3.42 2.44
N VAL A 107 5.23 -2.96 3.45
CA VAL A 107 3.78 -2.77 3.37
C VAL A 107 3.37 -1.41 3.88
N ASP A 108 2.31 -0.89 3.32
CA ASP A 108 1.61 0.26 3.87
C ASP A 108 0.93 -0.11 5.18
N PRO A 109 1.26 0.52 6.32
CA PRO A 109 0.63 0.21 7.61
C PRO A 109 -0.87 0.47 7.62
N ASP A 110 -1.36 1.38 6.78
CA ASP A 110 -2.78 1.68 6.63
C ASP A 110 -3.50 0.74 5.63
N GLY A 111 -2.74 -0.04 4.85
CA GLY A 111 -3.29 -0.98 3.87
C GLY A 111 -3.96 -0.34 2.65
N LEU A 112 -3.72 0.96 2.40
CA LEU A 112 -4.33 1.72 1.31
C LEU A 112 -3.62 1.53 -0.03
N TYR A 113 -2.32 1.28 0.01
CA TYR A 113 -1.45 1.18 -1.16
C TYR A 113 -0.87 -0.23 -1.31
N PRO A 114 -0.41 -0.59 -2.52
CA PRO A 114 0.12 -1.93 -2.79
C PRO A 114 1.42 -2.19 -2.03
N PRO A 115 1.68 -3.45 -1.63
CA PRO A 115 2.97 -3.84 -1.08
C PRO A 115 4.08 -3.73 -2.12
N VAL A 116 5.31 -3.69 -1.64
CA VAL A 116 6.51 -3.80 -2.47
C VAL A 116 7.28 -5.05 -2.04
N TYR A 117 7.53 -5.93 -2.98
CA TYR A 117 8.39 -7.11 -2.83
C TYR A 117 9.80 -6.78 -3.32
N VAL A 118 10.80 -6.95 -2.48
CA VAL A 118 12.20 -6.73 -2.86
C VAL A 118 12.87 -8.09 -3.09
N GLN A 119 13.14 -8.38 -4.35
CA GLN A 119 13.67 -9.66 -4.80
C GLN A 119 15.21 -9.63 -4.87
N GLN A 120 15.85 -10.63 -4.25
CA GLN A 120 17.29 -10.82 -4.38
C GLN A 120 17.68 -11.12 -5.82
N MET A 121 18.61 -10.34 -6.39
CA MET A 121 19.23 -10.64 -7.67
C MET A 121 20.70 -11.07 -7.50
N ALA A 122 21.25 -11.74 -8.51
CA ALA A 122 22.61 -12.25 -8.48
C ALA A 122 23.64 -11.24 -9.01
N GLU A 123 23.24 -10.38 -9.94
CA GLU A 123 24.13 -9.45 -10.66
C GLU A 123 23.47 -8.09 -10.82
N MET A 124 24.28 -7.03 -10.75
CA MET A 124 23.82 -5.66 -10.97
C MET A 124 23.36 -5.47 -12.42
N ARG A 125 22.19 -4.87 -12.60
CA ARG A 125 21.74 -4.40 -13.91
C ARG A 125 22.40 -3.08 -14.24
N THR A 126 22.74 -2.88 -15.51
CA THR A 126 23.27 -1.61 -16.02
C THR A 126 22.16 -0.84 -16.73
N GLY A 127 22.14 0.46 -16.50
CA GLY A 127 21.20 1.38 -17.15
C GLY A 127 20.11 1.88 -16.20
N ARG A 128 19.51 3.02 -16.59
CA ARG A 128 18.39 3.63 -15.86
C ARG A 128 17.12 2.82 -16.06
N ASN A 129 16.32 2.67 -14.99
CA ASN A 129 14.98 2.13 -15.09
C ASN A 129 14.09 3.00 -15.98
N ARG A 130 13.16 2.37 -16.71
CA ARG A 130 12.18 3.08 -17.55
C ARG A 130 10.94 3.52 -16.78
N ILE A 131 10.79 3.02 -15.57
CA ILE A 131 9.68 3.33 -14.67
C ILE A 131 10.29 3.94 -13.42
N HIS A 132 9.69 5.00 -12.93
CA HIS A 132 9.89 5.56 -11.60
C HIS A 132 8.53 5.71 -10.93
N ILE A 133 8.54 5.92 -9.64
CA ILE A 133 7.33 6.10 -8.84
C ILE A 133 7.29 7.55 -8.39
N ASP A 134 6.12 8.20 -8.54
CA ASP A 134 5.84 9.50 -7.96
C ASP A 134 5.10 9.31 -6.64
N VAL A 135 5.67 9.76 -5.55
CA VAL A 135 5.08 9.73 -4.21
C VAL A 135 4.60 11.12 -3.84
N GLY A 136 3.29 11.32 -3.84
CA GLY A 136 2.67 12.57 -3.39
C GLY A 136 2.69 12.67 -1.87
N VAL A 137 3.31 13.72 -1.32
CA VAL A 137 3.36 13.99 0.12
C VAL A 137 2.83 15.38 0.45
N PRO A 138 2.26 15.60 1.66
CA PRO A 138 1.93 16.94 2.11
C PRO A 138 3.16 17.85 2.06
N HIS A 139 2.97 19.10 1.59
CA HIS A 139 4.09 20.02 1.36
C HIS A 139 4.91 20.34 2.62
N ASP A 140 4.28 20.34 3.77
CA ASP A 140 4.91 20.55 5.08
C ASP A 140 5.69 19.35 5.60
N GLN A 141 5.55 18.19 4.94
CA GLN A 141 6.28 16.95 5.27
C GLN A 141 7.36 16.60 4.24
N ALA A 142 7.39 17.26 3.09
CA ALA A 142 8.24 16.88 1.98
C ALA A 142 9.74 16.90 2.33
N GLU A 143 10.24 18.01 2.92
CA GLU A 143 11.65 18.12 3.29
C GLU A 143 12.06 17.09 4.34
N ALA A 144 11.20 16.81 5.32
CA ALA A 144 11.45 15.79 6.33
C ALA A 144 11.49 14.39 5.70
N ARG A 145 10.63 14.11 4.72
CA ARG A 145 10.60 12.85 3.99
C ARG A 145 11.86 12.69 3.11
N VAL A 146 12.29 13.75 2.43
CA VAL A 146 13.57 13.77 1.70
C VAL A 146 14.74 13.47 2.64
N ALA A 147 14.81 14.17 3.78
CA ALA A 147 15.87 13.95 4.76
C ALA A 147 15.89 12.51 5.31
N ALA A 148 14.73 11.92 5.57
CA ALA A 148 14.60 10.52 6.01
C ALA A 148 15.09 9.54 4.93
N ALA A 149 14.74 9.76 3.66
CA ALA A 149 15.18 8.93 2.55
C ALA A 149 16.71 8.99 2.37
N LEU A 150 17.31 10.17 2.47
CA LEU A 150 18.77 10.34 2.40
C LEU A 150 19.47 9.66 3.60
N ALA A 151 18.92 9.79 4.81
CA ALA A 151 19.43 9.11 5.99
C ALA A 151 19.32 7.57 5.90
N ALA A 152 18.33 7.08 5.14
CA ALA A 152 18.15 5.65 4.85
C ALA A 152 19.06 5.10 3.74
N GLY A 153 20.03 5.89 3.28
CA GLY A 153 21.04 5.48 2.30
C GLY A 153 20.75 5.89 0.86
N GLY A 154 19.67 6.64 0.65
CA GLY A 154 19.35 7.21 -0.67
C GLY A 154 20.28 8.33 -1.10
N THR A 155 20.20 8.72 -2.35
CA THR A 155 20.94 9.86 -2.92
C THR A 155 19.98 10.86 -3.56
N LEU A 156 20.32 12.15 -3.46
CA LEU A 156 19.62 13.20 -4.19
C LEU A 156 20.12 13.24 -5.63
N VAL A 157 19.24 12.90 -6.57
CA VAL A 157 19.53 12.95 -8.01
C VAL A 157 19.29 14.37 -8.57
N SER A 158 18.18 15.00 -8.15
CA SER A 158 17.83 16.35 -8.59
C SER A 158 16.86 17.02 -7.61
N ASP A 159 17.12 18.30 -7.32
CA ASP A 159 16.22 19.22 -6.64
C ASP A 159 15.81 20.42 -7.50
N LYS A 160 16.12 20.35 -8.81
CA LYS A 160 15.91 21.46 -9.75
C LYS A 160 14.48 22.01 -9.74
N PHE A 161 13.53 21.18 -9.44
CA PHE A 161 12.10 21.51 -9.45
C PHE A 161 11.50 21.62 -8.05
N ALA A 162 12.33 21.60 -7.01
CA ALA A 162 11.84 21.81 -5.65
C ALA A 162 11.20 23.20 -5.53
N PRO A 163 10.10 23.37 -4.77
CA PRO A 163 9.44 22.35 -3.93
C PRO A 163 8.35 21.54 -4.64
N MET A 164 8.24 21.57 -5.98
CA MET A 164 7.26 20.76 -6.71
C MET A 164 7.58 19.26 -6.56
N TRP A 165 8.86 18.89 -6.77
CA TRP A 165 9.35 17.54 -6.50
C TRP A 165 10.88 17.50 -6.35
N TRP A 166 11.35 16.46 -5.70
CA TRP A 166 12.75 16.04 -5.60
C TRP A 166 12.88 14.65 -6.20
N THR A 167 13.85 14.45 -7.07
CA THR A 167 14.21 13.11 -7.56
C THR A 167 15.28 12.52 -6.67
N LEU A 168 14.98 11.39 -6.07
CA LEU A 168 15.88 10.61 -5.23
C LEU A 168 16.18 9.27 -5.92
N ALA A 169 17.26 8.61 -5.52
CA ALA A 169 17.53 7.24 -5.90
C ALA A 169 17.84 6.40 -4.65
N ASP A 170 17.42 5.15 -4.69
CA ASP A 170 17.78 4.16 -3.69
C ASP A 170 19.28 3.79 -3.76
N PRO A 171 19.81 2.98 -2.83
CA PRO A 171 21.23 2.61 -2.84
C PRO A 171 21.71 1.88 -4.10
N GLU A 172 20.80 1.38 -4.92
CA GLU A 172 21.09 0.65 -6.16
C GLU A 172 20.69 1.41 -7.43
N GLY A 173 20.24 2.67 -7.28
CA GLY A 173 19.99 3.60 -8.38
C GLY A 173 18.55 3.56 -8.94
N ASN A 174 17.59 2.93 -8.24
CA ASN A 174 16.20 3.03 -8.62
C ASN A 174 15.65 4.41 -8.21
N GLU A 175 15.10 5.14 -9.19
CA GLU A 175 14.65 6.52 -8.98
C GLU A 175 13.20 6.60 -8.47
N VAL A 176 12.94 7.62 -7.64
CA VAL A 176 11.64 7.99 -7.12
C VAL A 176 11.53 9.52 -7.05
N ASP A 177 10.38 10.07 -7.41
CA ASP A 177 10.07 11.47 -7.23
C ASP A 177 9.20 11.66 -5.97
N LEU A 178 9.71 12.43 -5.00
CA LEU A 178 8.88 12.95 -3.90
C LEU A 178 8.26 14.26 -4.35
N ALA A 179 6.96 14.25 -4.51
CA ALA A 179 6.21 15.34 -5.14
C ALA A 179 5.23 16.01 -4.16
N THR A 180 5.03 17.31 -4.35
CA THR A 180 4.02 18.10 -3.62
C THR A 180 2.99 18.70 -4.58
N TRP A 181 1.98 19.35 -4.03
CA TRP A 181 0.99 20.09 -4.81
C TRP A 181 1.39 21.55 -5.08
N ILE A 182 2.52 22.02 -4.56
CA ILE A 182 3.00 23.39 -4.77
C ILE A 182 3.45 23.57 -6.21
N GLY A 183 2.94 24.64 -6.86
CA GLY A 183 3.33 25.00 -8.23
C GLY A 183 2.77 24.08 -9.33
N ARG A 184 1.75 23.28 -9.03
CA ARG A 184 0.98 22.49 -10.00
C ARG A 184 -0.36 23.19 -10.25
N ASP A 185 -0.34 24.26 -11.04
CA ASP A 185 -1.54 24.95 -11.53
C ASP A 185 -2.05 24.28 -12.81
#